data_145adf45f7277b15bb298681ec7365f2
#
_entry.id   145adf45f7277b15bb298681ec7365f2
#
_cell.length_a   1.000
_cell.length_b   1.000
_cell.length_c   1.000
_cell.angle_alpha   90.00
_cell.angle_beta   90.00
_cell.angle_gamma   90.00
#
_symmetry.space_group_name_H-M   'P 1'
#
loop_
_entity.id
_entity.type
_entity.pdbx_description
1 polymer ?
#
loop_
_entity_poly.entity_id
_entity_poly.type
_entity_poly.pdbx_seq_one_letter_code
_entity_poly.pdbx_strand_id
1 'polypeptide(L)'
;MCRMLLVSILIILVGCQTSPSTEDSLKLYVMDCGELGFTDISLFSVSNDETAVRTMFVPCYLIDHPEGTLLWDAGLDPALVGKGRRSEDGMYQVYEKSVMDQVREIGHAPDEINLMALSHMHFDHTGSANYFPNVRLLIQRAEHHAAFNAPEENPIFDYALYKDLLDNPKMILDGDHDVFGDGKVMIISAPGHTPGHQVLFVDLPETGPLVLSGDLYHFRLSRAEKR
;
A
#
# COMPACT_ATOMS: atom_id res chain seq x y z
N MET A 1 51.18 -61.46 18.07
CA MET A 1 49.80 -61.12 17.68
C MET A 1 49.46 -59.75 18.28
N CYS A 2 49.64 -58.71 17.51
CA CYS A 2 49.38 -57.31 17.93
C CYS A 2 47.99 -56.89 17.43
N ARG A 3 47.04 -56.62 18.34
CA ARG A 3 45.70 -56.14 18.02
C ARG A 3 45.71 -54.62 17.95
N MET A 4 45.61 -54.06 16.75
CA MET A 4 45.35 -52.64 16.53
C MET A 4 43.89 -52.30 16.87
N LEU A 5 43.67 -51.42 17.85
CA LEU A 5 42.37 -50.81 18.15
C LEU A 5 42.19 -49.63 17.19
N LEU A 6 41.18 -49.69 16.33
CA LEU A 6 40.72 -48.56 15.54
C LEU A 6 39.76 -47.72 16.42
N VAL A 7 40.17 -46.49 16.73
CA VAL A 7 39.30 -45.51 17.39
C VAL A 7 38.65 -44.67 16.27
N SER A 8 37.36 -44.86 16.07
CA SER A 8 36.54 -44.02 15.16
C SER A 8 36.16 -42.71 15.86
N ILE A 9 36.69 -41.60 15.40
CA ILE A 9 36.30 -40.27 15.87
C ILE A 9 35.06 -39.83 15.07
N LEU A 10 33.93 -39.74 15.78
CA LEU A 10 32.68 -39.22 15.26
C LEU A 10 32.73 -37.68 15.35
N ILE A 11 32.92 -36.99 14.22
CA ILE A 11 32.84 -35.53 14.16
C ILE A 11 31.37 -35.16 14.07
N ILE A 12 30.81 -34.62 15.13
CA ILE A 12 29.46 -34.01 15.15
C ILE A 12 29.61 -32.59 14.62
N LEU A 13 29.21 -32.36 13.38
CA LEU A 13 29.02 -31.01 12.82
C LEU A 13 27.78 -30.40 13.47
N VAL A 14 27.96 -29.57 14.48
CA VAL A 14 26.90 -28.68 14.99
C VAL A 14 26.73 -27.59 14.00
N GLY A 15 25.74 -27.70 13.11
CA GLY A 15 25.31 -26.62 12.26
C GLY A 15 24.77 -25.50 13.14
N CYS A 16 25.47 -24.37 13.18
CA CYS A 16 24.98 -23.13 13.78
C CYS A 16 23.82 -22.62 12.88
N GLN A 17 22.58 -22.90 13.24
CA GLN A 17 21.43 -22.19 12.66
C GLN A 17 21.48 -20.78 13.26
N THR A 18 21.95 -19.82 12.49
CA THR A 18 21.77 -18.41 12.80
C THR A 18 20.28 -18.13 12.65
N SER A 19 19.58 -17.85 13.75
CA SER A 19 18.25 -17.23 13.66
C SER A 19 18.38 -15.96 12.84
N PRO A 20 17.45 -15.68 11.90
CA PRO A 20 17.47 -14.42 11.16
C PRO A 20 17.53 -13.26 12.16
N SER A 21 18.38 -12.27 11.89
CA SER A 21 18.45 -11.06 12.68
C SER A 21 17.08 -10.37 12.62
N THR A 22 16.69 -9.63 13.65
CA THR A 22 15.44 -8.83 13.63
C THR A 22 15.44 -7.76 12.53
N GLU A 23 16.59 -7.47 11.90
CA GLU A 23 16.76 -6.59 10.75
C GLU A 23 16.23 -7.22 9.44
N ASP A 24 16.20 -8.55 9.32
CA ASP A 24 15.74 -9.27 8.12
C ASP A 24 14.27 -9.71 8.22
N SER A 25 13.47 -9.13 9.11
CA SER A 25 12.05 -9.50 9.27
C SER A 25 11.14 -8.56 8.48
N LEU A 26 10.03 -9.12 7.93
CA LEU A 26 8.97 -8.34 7.33
C LEU A 26 8.41 -7.31 8.30
N LYS A 27 8.40 -6.02 7.90
CA LYS A 27 7.86 -4.90 8.68
C LYS A 27 6.81 -4.15 7.87
N LEU A 28 5.82 -3.62 8.57
CA LEU A 28 4.81 -2.74 8.03
C LEU A 28 4.87 -1.41 8.78
N TYR A 29 5.11 -0.34 8.05
CA TYR A 29 5.03 1.03 8.56
C TYR A 29 3.73 1.67 8.08
N VAL A 30 2.99 2.27 9.00
CA VAL A 30 1.76 3.02 8.71
C VAL A 30 2.09 4.50 8.72
N MET A 31 1.81 5.19 7.64
CA MET A 31 2.10 6.61 7.45
C MET A 31 0.81 7.41 7.36
N ASP A 32 0.83 8.63 7.90
CA ASP A 32 -0.26 9.59 7.76
C ASP A 32 -0.09 10.35 6.43
N CYS A 33 -0.87 9.93 5.44
CA CYS A 33 -0.82 10.50 4.10
C CYS A 33 -1.97 11.49 3.83
N GLY A 34 -2.65 11.91 4.89
CA GLY A 34 -3.64 12.97 4.88
C GLY A 34 -4.96 12.60 5.52
N GLU A 35 -5.85 13.57 5.49
CA GLU A 35 -7.22 13.49 6.00
C GLU A 35 -8.19 14.10 5.00
N LEU A 36 -9.31 13.42 4.77
CA LEU A 36 -10.45 13.94 4.03
C LEU A 36 -11.60 14.23 5.00
N GLY A 37 -12.14 15.44 4.94
CA GLY A 37 -13.31 15.81 5.72
C GLY A 37 -14.49 16.17 4.81
N PHE A 38 -15.70 15.85 5.26
CA PHE A 38 -16.93 15.99 4.50
C PHE A 38 -17.99 16.71 5.33
N THR A 39 -18.72 17.63 4.72
CA THR A 39 -19.92 18.24 5.32
C THR A 39 -21.14 17.34 5.14
N ASP A 40 -21.17 16.58 4.05
CA ASP A 40 -22.19 15.59 3.73
C ASP A 40 -21.53 14.27 3.30
N ILE A 41 -21.92 13.16 3.92
CA ILE A 41 -21.43 11.82 3.65
C ILE A 41 -22.40 10.96 2.85
N SER A 42 -23.49 11.53 2.34
CA SER A 42 -24.51 10.79 1.57
C SER A 42 -23.97 10.16 0.29
N LEU A 43 -22.86 10.72 -0.28
CA LEU A 43 -22.16 10.13 -1.42
C LEU A 43 -21.63 8.72 -1.14
N PHE A 44 -21.42 8.35 0.14
CA PHE A 44 -21.00 7.00 0.55
C PHE A 44 -22.20 6.09 0.90
N SER A 45 -23.41 6.44 0.50
CA SER A 45 -24.65 5.73 0.85
C SER A 45 -24.89 5.63 2.36
N VAL A 46 -24.40 6.61 3.12
CA VAL A 46 -24.59 6.77 4.57
C VAL A 46 -25.07 8.19 4.83
N SER A 47 -26.23 8.34 5.51
CA SER A 47 -26.73 9.68 5.84
C SER A 47 -26.00 10.27 7.03
N ASN A 48 -26.05 11.61 7.14
CA ASN A 48 -25.44 12.34 8.24
C ASN A 48 -26.02 11.96 9.63
N ASP A 49 -27.22 11.40 9.69
CA ASP A 49 -27.88 10.98 10.92
C ASP A 49 -27.46 9.59 11.40
N GLU A 50 -26.84 8.77 10.52
CA GLU A 50 -26.45 7.39 10.84
C GLU A 50 -25.10 7.31 11.55
N THR A 51 -24.25 8.31 11.40
CA THR A 51 -22.96 8.39 12.08
C THR A 51 -22.50 9.83 12.27
N ALA A 52 -21.73 10.08 13.31
CA ALA A 52 -21.06 11.37 13.54
C ALA A 52 -19.73 11.53 12.80
N VAL A 53 -19.23 10.47 12.14
CA VAL A 53 -17.97 10.51 11.41
C VAL A 53 -18.09 11.44 10.20
N ARG A 54 -17.14 12.41 10.09
CA ARG A 54 -17.06 13.38 8.99
C ARG A 54 -15.64 13.47 8.44
N THR A 55 -14.75 12.69 8.98
CA THR A 55 -13.33 12.71 8.64
C THR A 55 -12.86 11.31 8.37
N MET A 56 -12.11 11.13 7.31
CA MET A 56 -11.47 9.88 6.91
C MET A 56 -9.96 10.07 6.89
N PHE A 57 -9.27 9.17 7.54
CA PHE A 57 -7.82 9.09 7.49
C PHE A 57 -7.39 8.49 6.14
N VAL A 58 -6.37 9.07 5.52
CA VAL A 58 -5.76 8.60 4.28
C VAL A 58 -4.42 7.94 4.63
N PRO A 59 -4.37 6.62 4.82
CA PRO A 59 -3.13 5.94 5.14
C PRO A 59 -2.31 5.64 3.89
N CYS A 60 -0.97 5.67 4.04
CA CYS A 60 -0.06 4.96 3.16
C CYS A 60 0.73 3.95 3.98
N TYR A 61 1.28 2.95 3.30
CA TYR A 61 2.01 1.92 3.99
C TYR A 61 3.33 1.62 3.28
N LEU A 62 4.42 1.50 4.04
CA LEU A 62 5.66 0.93 3.54
C LEU A 62 5.80 -0.47 4.10
N ILE A 63 5.88 -1.44 3.20
CA ILE A 63 6.21 -2.83 3.50
C ILE A 63 7.70 -3.01 3.23
N ASP A 64 8.45 -3.29 4.29
CA ASP A 64 9.88 -3.57 4.23
C ASP A 64 10.06 -5.08 4.36
N HIS A 65 10.40 -5.71 3.24
CA HIS A 65 10.55 -7.15 3.12
C HIS A 65 12.02 -7.49 2.82
N PRO A 66 12.58 -8.63 3.26
CA PRO A 66 13.95 -9.02 2.94
C PRO A 66 14.31 -9.00 1.44
N GLU A 67 13.32 -9.21 0.57
CA GLU A 67 13.49 -9.21 -0.89
C GLU A 67 13.22 -7.84 -1.55
N GLY A 68 12.91 -6.78 -0.77
CA GLY A 68 12.68 -5.43 -1.29
C GLY A 68 11.57 -4.66 -0.58
N THR A 69 11.28 -3.47 -1.07
CA THR A 69 10.29 -2.55 -0.48
C THR A 69 9.07 -2.40 -1.38
N LEU A 70 7.89 -2.35 -0.77
CA LEU A 70 6.62 -2.02 -1.45
C LEU A 70 5.98 -0.81 -0.76
N LEU A 71 5.77 0.27 -1.51
CA LEU A 71 4.87 1.34 -1.11
C LEU A 71 3.44 0.98 -1.54
N TRP A 72 2.54 0.92 -0.57
CA TRP A 72 1.11 0.70 -0.79
C TRP A 72 0.35 1.99 -0.53
N ASP A 73 -0.27 2.52 -1.58
CA ASP A 73 -0.88 3.84 -1.70
C ASP A 73 0.12 5.01 -1.51
N ALA A 74 -0.18 6.15 -2.09
CA ALA A 74 0.69 7.32 -2.14
C ALA A 74 0.01 8.61 -1.63
N GLY A 75 -1.16 8.50 -1.00
CA GLY A 75 -1.84 9.56 -0.28
C GLY A 75 -2.23 10.77 -1.11
N LEU A 76 -2.36 11.90 -0.43
CA LEU A 76 -2.72 13.19 -1.01
C LEU A 76 -1.54 13.87 -1.75
N ASP A 77 -1.89 14.86 -2.58
CA ASP A 77 -0.92 15.72 -3.27
C ASP A 77 0.00 16.44 -2.27
N PRO A 78 1.34 16.28 -2.36
CA PRO A 78 2.29 16.99 -1.49
C PRO A 78 2.19 18.51 -1.55
N ALA A 79 1.63 19.07 -2.60
CA ALA A 79 1.37 20.52 -2.69
C ALA A 79 0.40 21.01 -1.60
N LEU A 80 -0.33 20.11 -0.94
CA LEU A 80 -1.25 20.41 0.16
C LEU A 80 -0.56 20.46 1.54
N VAL A 81 0.67 20.01 1.66
CA VAL A 81 1.38 19.96 2.95
C VAL A 81 1.40 21.35 3.60
N GLY A 82 0.87 21.42 4.83
CA GLY A 82 0.77 22.63 5.63
C GLY A 82 -0.22 23.70 5.13
N LYS A 83 -0.98 23.44 4.06
CA LYS A 83 -1.94 24.41 3.48
C LYS A 83 -3.38 23.93 3.55
N GLY A 84 -3.58 22.64 3.30
CA GLY A 84 -4.90 22.08 3.09
C GLY A 84 -5.61 22.59 1.82
N ARG A 85 -6.78 22.07 1.56
CA ARG A 85 -7.65 22.51 0.45
C ARG A 85 -9.11 22.27 0.83
N ARG A 86 -9.99 23.21 0.46
CA ARG A 86 -11.44 23.02 0.55
C ARG A 86 -12.03 23.14 -0.85
N SER A 87 -12.83 22.19 -1.26
CA SER A 87 -13.59 22.21 -2.51
C SER A 87 -14.96 22.90 -2.35
N GLU A 88 -15.59 23.23 -3.46
CA GLU A 88 -16.89 23.92 -3.47
C GLU A 88 -18.03 23.09 -2.91
N ASP A 89 -17.96 21.77 -3.04
CA ASP A 89 -18.92 20.80 -2.48
C ASP A 89 -18.76 20.57 -0.96
N GLY A 90 -17.79 21.24 -0.33
CA GLY A 90 -17.57 21.20 1.11
C GLY A 90 -16.61 20.09 1.58
N MET A 91 -16.03 19.32 0.66
CA MET A 91 -14.92 18.42 1.03
C MET A 91 -13.69 19.28 1.41
N TYR A 92 -12.95 18.87 2.43
CA TYR A 92 -11.66 19.46 2.74
C TYR A 92 -10.57 18.39 2.84
N GLN A 93 -9.35 18.77 2.52
CA GLN A 93 -8.16 17.94 2.54
C GLN A 93 -7.13 18.58 3.47
N VAL A 94 -6.54 17.77 4.34
CA VAL A 94 -5.44 18.19 5.23
C VAL A 94 -4.28 17.23 5.03
N TYR A 95 -3.07 17.76 4.93
CA TYR A 95 -1.85 16.96 4.80
C TYR A 95 -0.71 17.65 5.53
N GLU A 96 -0.26 17.06 6.63
CA GLU A 96 0.72 17.70 7.51
C GLU A 96 2.17 17.38 7.12
N LYS A 97 2.46 16.15 6.68
CA LYS A 97 3.80 15.71 6.32
C LYS A 97 3.77 14.79 5.10
N SER A 98 4.60 15.10 4.11
CA SER A 98 4.63 14.30 2.87
C SER A 98 5.04 12.84 3.13
N VAL A 99 4.50 11.92 2.32
CA VAL A 99 4.91 10.50 2.38
C VAL A 99 6.41 10.34 2.11
N MET A 100 7.01 11.19 1.25
CA MET A 100 8.43 11.17 0.98
C MET A 100 9.27 11.50 2.23
N ASP A 101 8.81 12.45 3.06
CA ASP A 101 9.52 12.78 4.30
C ASP A 101 9.35 11.68 5.35
N GLN A 102 8.17 11.07 5.44
CA GLN A 102 7.92 9.93 6.31
C GLN A 102 8.75 8.70 5.91
N VAL A 103 8.88 8.43 4.60
CA VAL A 103 9.76 7.36 4.07
C VAL A 103 11.22 7.61 4.48
N ARG A 104 11.70 8.86 4.42
CA ARG A 104 13.06 9.22 4.89
C ARG A 104 13.23 9.04 6.40
N GLU A 105 12.24 9.37 7.20
CA GLU A 105 12.25 9.17 8.65
C GLU A 105 12.30 7.69 9.05
N ILE A 106 11.73 6.82 8.22
CA ILE A 106 11.81 5.35 8.39
C ILE A 106 13.19 4.82 8.02
N GLY A 107 13.99 5.59 7.27
CA GLY A 107 15.36 5.24 6.87
C GLY A 107 15.51 4.81 5.42
N HIS A 108 14.48 5.02 4.59
CA HIS A 108 14.54 4.78 3.15
C HIS A 108 14.59 6.09 2.36
N ALA A 109 15.15 6.07 1.16
CA ALA A 109 15.00 7.17 0.21
C ALA A 109 13.87 6.86 -0.79
N PRO A 110 13.06 7.85 -1.21
CA PRO A 110 11.97 7.61 -2.18
C PRO A 110 12.42 6.97 -3.49
N ASP A 111 13.64 7.24 -3.94
CA ASP A 111 14.23 6.70 -5.16
C ASP A 111 14.81 5.27 -4.98
N GLU A 112 14.87 4.77 -3.75
CA GLU A 112 15.26 3.40 -3.40
C GLU A 112 14.06 2.45 -3.26
N ILE A 113 12.83 2.98 -3.24
CA ILE A 113 11.62 2.15 -3.20
C ILE A 113 11.51 1.35 -4.51
N ASN A 114 11.39 0.02 -4.37
CA ASN A 114 11.44 -0.88 -5.51
C ASN A 114 10.09 -1.05 -6.21
N LEU A 115 9.03 -1.23 -5.40
CA LEU A 115 7.69 -1.54 -5.86
C LEU A 115 6.71 -0.50 -5.36
N MET A 116 5.70 -0.22 -6.17
CA MET A 116 4.51 0.52 -5.78
C MET A 116 3.29 -0.27 -6.21
N ALA A 117 2.32 -0.38 -5.32
CA ALA A 117 0.99 -0.81 -5.66
C ALA A 117 -0.01 0.16 -5.04
N LEU A 118 -1.03 0.49 -5.77
CA LEU A 118 -2.11 1.37 -5.34
C LEU A 118 -3.37 0.53 -5.20
N SER A 119 -4.11 0.74 -4.12
CA SER A 119 -5.39 0.04 -3.96
C SER A 119 -6.30 0.33 -5.15
N HIS A 120 -6.26 1.59 -5.63
CA HIS A 120 -6.90 2.08 -6.85
C HIS A 120 -6.35 3.47 -7.23
N MET A 121 -6.86 4.07 -8.30
CA MET A 121 -6.25 5.28 -8.89
C MET A 121 -6.98 6.58 -8.57
N HIS A 122 -7.77 6.67 -7.48
CA HIS A 122 -8.32 7.95 -7.02
C HIS A 122 -7.22 8.88 -6.47
N PHE A 123 -7.54 10.18 -6.44
CA PHE A 123 -6.58 11.25 -6.14
C PHE A 123 -5.94 11.14 -4.75
N ASP A 124 -6.63 10.58 -3.79
CA ASP A 124 -6.19 10.41 -2.40
C ASP A 124 -5.34 9.15 -2.17
N HIS A 125 -5.22 8.30 -3.18
CA HIS A 125 -4.32 7.14 -3.20
C HIS A 125 -3.12 7.35 -4.13
N THR A 126 -3.20 8.34 -5.04
CA THR A 126 -2.18 8.58 -6.07
C THR A 126 -1.38 9.86 -5.88
N GLY A 127 -1.77 10.74 -4.94
CA GLY A 127 -1.32 12.12 -4.85
C GLY A 127 0.19 12.34 -4.88
N SER A 128 0.95 11.43 -4.28
CA SER A 128 2.42 11.50 -4.27
C SER A 128 3.10 10.52 -5.24
N ALA A 129 2.35 9.84 -6.11
CA ALA A 129 2.91 8.75 -6.93
C ALA A 129 4.05 9.20 -7.87
N ASN A 130 3.95 10.39 -8.48
CA ASN A 130 5.01 10.94 -9.34
C ASN A 130 6.35 11.19 -8.64
N TYR A 131 6.39 11.18 -7.30
CA TYR A 131 7.61 11.42 -6.52
C TYR A 131 8.44 10.14 -6.26
N PHE A 132 8.02 9.01 -6.82
CA PHE A 132 8.71 7.72 -6.72
C PHE A 132 9.14 7.25 -8.12
N PRO A 133 10.21 7.82 -8.69
CA PRO A 133 10.53 7.70 -10.13
C PRO A 133 11.02 6.32 -10.55
N ASN A 134 11.52 5.50 -9.61
CA ASN A 134 12.17 4.23 -9.94
C ASN A 134 11.30 3.00 -9.63
N VAL A 135 10.09 3.19 -9.12
CA VAL A 135 9.21 2.08 -8.75
C VAL A 135 8.73 1.28 -9.96
N ARG A 136 8.61 -0.04 -9.77
CA ARG A 136 7.78 -0.86 -10.64
C ARG A 136 6.34 -0.82 -10.12
N LEU A 137 5.42 -0.37 -10.94
CA LEU A 137 4.00 -0.31 -10.60
C LEU A 137 3.33 -1.69 -10.76
N LEU A 138 2.70 -2.20 -9.69
CA LEU A 138 1.85 -3.39 -9.69
C LEU A 138 0.39 -2.94 -9.73
N ILE A 139 -0.32 -3.24 -10.81
CA ILE A 139 -1.66 -2.71 -11.08
C ILE A 139 -2.52 -3.73 -11.82
N GLN A 140 -3.78 -3.86 -11.44
CA GLN A 140 -4.73 -4.69 -12.17
C GLN A 140 -4.96 -4.15 -13.58
N ARG A 141 -5.12 -5.04 -14.57
CA ARG A 141 -5.33 -4.68 -15.98
C ARG A 141 -6.50 -3.71 -16.17
N ALA A 142 -7.61 -3.93 -15.46
CA ALA A 142 -8.79 -3.08 -15.57
C ALA A 142 -8.51 -1.67 -15.03
N GLU A 143 -7.77 -1.54 -13.92
CA GLU A 143 -7.39 -0.25 -13.35
C GLU A 143 -6.40 0.49 -14.26
N HIS A 144 -5.39 -0.22 -14.76
CA HIS A 144 -4.45 0.34 -15.73
C HIS A 144 -5.17 0.90 -16.96
N HIS A 145 -6.14 0.15 -17.50
CA HIS A 145 -6.91 0.61 -18.65
C HIS A 145 -7.69 1.90 -18.31
N ALA A 146 -8.42 1.91 -17.19
CA ALA A 146 -9.19 3.07 -16.76
C ALA A 146 -8.30 4.30 -16.50
N ALA A 147 -7.13 4.12 -15.87
CA ALA A 147 -6.27 5.22 -15.46
C ALA A 147 -5.40 5.80 -16.59
N PHE A 148 -4.93 4.99 -17.53
CA PHE A 148 -3.95 5.43 -18.53
C PHE A 148 -4.48 5.45 -19.95
N ASN A 149 -5.59 4.77 -20.24
CA ASN A 149 -6.17 4.75 -21.59
C ASN A 149 -7.45 5.58 -21.71
N ALA A 150 -8.17 5.76 -20.59
CA ALA A 150 -9.42 6.53 -20.55
C ALA A 150 -9.58 7.31 -19.22
N PRO A 151 -8.56 8.09 -18.77
CA PRO A 151 -8.62 8.78 -17.47
C PRO A 151 -9.77 9.79 -17.39
N GLU A 152 -10.19 10.36 -18.52
CA GLU A 152 -11.30 11.31 -18.59
C GLU A 152 -12.68 10.68 -18.34
N GLU A 153 -12.82 9.38 -18.41
CA GLU A 153 -14.05 8.66 -18.11
C GLU A 153 -14.32 8.55 -16.59
N ASN A 154 -13.29 8.79 -15.77
CA ASN A 154 -13.42 8.78 -14.31
C ASN A 154 -12.99 10.14 -13.74
N PRO A 155 -13.93 11.00 -13.32
CA PRO A 155 -13.61 12.36 -12.85
C PRO A 155 -12.85 12.40 -11.52
N ILE A 156 -12.76 11.27 -10.80
CA ILE A 156 -12.01 11.17 -9.53
C ILE A 156 -10.55 10.75 -9.80
N PHE A 157 -10.23 10.32 -11.02
CA PHE A 157 -8.86 10.07 -11.45
C PHE A 157 -8.18 11.39 -11.85
N ASP A 158 -7.30 11.88 -10.99
CA ASP A 158 -6.47 13.06 -11.32
C ASP A 158 -5.17 12.60 -12.00
N TYR A 159 -5.21 12.49 -13.32
CA TYR A 159 -4.09 12.00 -14.14
C TYR A 159 -2.78 12.75 -13.88
N ALA A 160 -2.85 14.05 -13.52
CA ALA A 160 -1.67 14.84 -13.23
C ALA A 160 -0.85 14.33 -12.06
N LEU A 161 -1.49 13.63 -11.09
CA LEU A 161 -0.85 13.12 -9.87
C LEU A 161 -0.03 11.84 -10.10
N TYR A 162 -0.30 11.10 -11.20
CA TYR A 162 0.35 9.81 -11.46
C TYR A 162 0.83 9.62 -12.91
N LYS A 163 0.76 10.64 -13.75
CA LYS A 163 1.11 10.57 -15.18
C LYS A 163 2.54 10.07 -15.42
N ASP A 164 3.47 10.38 -14.52
CA ASP A 164 4.88 10.00 -14.67
C ASP A 164 5.07 8.48 -14.50
N LEU A 165 4.13 7.80 -13.82
CA LEU A 165 4.11 6.33 -13.76
C LEU A 165 3.86 5.67 -15.11
N LEU A 166 3.42 6.43 -16.13
CA LEU A 166 3.23 5.89 -17.48
C LEU A 166 4.54 5.31 -18.06
N ASP A 167 5.67 5.94 -17.73
CA ASP A 167 6.99 5.53 -18.21
C ASP A 167 7.69 4.51 -17.30
N ASN A 168 7.18 4.30 -16.08
CA ASN A 168 7.76 3.34 -15.15
C ASN A 168 7.54 1.90 -15.60
N PRO A 169 8.43 0.97 -15.22
CA PRO A 169 8.19 -0.46 -15.38
C PRO A 169 6.87 -0.86 -14.72
N LYS A 170 6.08 -1.72 -15.38
CA LYS A 170 4.79 -2.18 -14.85
C LYS A 170 4.73 -3.68 -14.78
N MET A 171 4.03 -4.18 -13.79
CA MET A 171 3.50 -5.53 -13.71
C MET A 171 1.99 -5.44 -13.78
N ILE A 172 1.43 -5.81 -14.94
CA ILE A 172 -0.02 -5.84 -15.14
C ILE A 172 -0.55 -7.15 -14.59
N LEU A 173 -1.45 -7.04 -13.62
CA LEU A 173 -2.03 -8.16 -12.90
C LEU A 173 -3.40 -8.53 -13.47
N ASP A 174 -3.71 -9.82 -13.45
CA ASP A 174 -5.01 -10.38 -13.80
C ASP A 174 -5.50 -11.28 -12.65
N GLY A 175 -5.80 -10.67 -11.50
CA GLY A 175 -6.20 -11.37 -10.28
C GLY A 175 -5.17 -11.24 -9.14
N ASP A 176 -5.13 -12.26 -8.26
CA ASP A 176 -4.27 -12.26 -7.09
C ASP A 176 -2.79 -12.44 -7.45
N HIS A 177 -1.91 -11.83 -6.64
CA HIS A 177 -0.47 -11.87 -6.88
C HIS A 177 0.32 -11.90 -5.58
N ASP A 178 1.25 -12.84 -5.49
CA ASP A 178 2.24 -12.90 -4.41
C ASP A 178 3.42 -11.97 -4.75
N VAL A 179 3.56 -10.89 -3.99
CA VAL A 179 4.49 -9.79 -4.32
C VAL A 179 5.95 -10.23 -4.26
N PHE A 180 6.32 -11.03 -3.25
CA PHE A 180 7.69 -11.47 -3.00
C PHE A 180 7.89 -12.98 -3.18
N GLY A 181 6.81 -13.76 -3.40
CA GLY A 181 6.88 -15.19 -3.69
C GLY A 181 6.93 -16.11 -2.46
N ASP A 182 6.66 -15.58 -1.26
CA ASP A 182 6.68 -16.34 -0.01
C ASP A 182 5.32 -16.45 0.69
N GLY A 183 4.27 -15.89 0.06
CA GLY A 183 2.89 -15.91 0.54
C GLY A 183 2.59 -14.92 1.66
N LYS A 184 3.55 -14.08 2.08
CA LYS A 184 3.34 -13.16 3.20
C LYS A 184 2.76 -11.81 2.78
N VAL A 185 2.98 -11.39 1.54
CA VAL A 185 2.47 -10.14 0.99
C VAL A 185 1.73 -10.42 -0.30
N MET A 186 0.40 -10.42 -0.23
CA MET A 186 -0.47 -10.80 -1.35
C MET A 186 -1.34 -9.64 -1.78
N ILE A 187 -1.25 -9.25 -3.04
CA ILE A 187 -2.28 -8.41 -3.67
C ILE A 187 -3.46 -9.32 -4.01
N ILE A 188 -4.67 -8.92 -3.60
CA ILE A 188 -5.90 -9.65 -3.88
C ILE A 188 -6.81 -8.74 -4.70
N SER A 189 -7.28 -9.22 -5.84
CA SER A 189 -8.20 -8.48 -6.70
C SER A 189 -9.56 -8.31 -6.01
N ALA A 190 -10.04 -7.07 -5.94
CA ALA A 190 -11.29 -6.71 -5.26
C ALA A 190 -12.06 -5.62 -6.04
N PRO A 191 -12.41 -5.87 -7.33
CA PRO A 191 -13.07 -4.87 -8.16
C PRO A 191 -14.44 -4.50 -7.61
N GLY A 192 -14.84 -3.22 -7.80
CA GLY A 192 -16.14 -2.70 -7.36
C GLY A 192 -16.09 -1.19 -7.17
N HIS A 193 -15.31 -0.70 -6.23
CA HIS A 193 -15.12 0.74 -6.02
C HIS A 193 -14.49 1.41 -7.27
N THR A 194 -13.48 0.77 -7.84
CA THR A 194 -13.00 1.03 -9.21
C THR A 194 -12.94 -0.28 -9.99
N PRO A 195 -12.77 -0.25 -11.34
CA PRO A 195 -12.73 -1.45 -12.15
C PRO A 195 -11.65 -2.46 -11.79
N GLY A 196 -10.53 -1.99 -11.25
CA GLY A 196 -9.40 -2.83 -10.86
C GLY A 196 -8.95 -2.61 -9.43
N HIS A 197 -9.86 -2.18 -8.54
CA HIS A 197 -9.56 -2.07 -7.11
C HIS A 197 -8.95 -3.37 -6.56
N GLN A 198 -7.98 -3.24 -5.68
CA GLN A 198 -7.28 -4.35 -5.04
C GLN A 198 -7.04 -4.08 -3.56
N VAL A 199 -6.86 -5.13 -2.77
CA VAL A 199 -6.51 -5.06 -1.35
C VAL A 199 -5.18 -5.76 -1.11
N LEU A 200 -4.50 -5.42 -0.01
CA LEU A 200 -3.24 -6.05 0.35
C LEU A 200 -3.39 -6.89 1.62
N PHE A 201 -3.10 -8.18 1.50
CA PHE A 201 -2.90 -9.07 2.64
C PHE A 201 -1.43 -9.04 3.05
N VAL A 202 -1.16 -8.95 4.36
CA VAL A 202 0.20 -9.00 4.93
C VAL A 202 0.19 -9.90 6.14
N ASP A 203 1.05 -10.93 6.16
CA ASP A 203 1.23 -11.83 7.31
C ASP A 203 2.48 -11.44 8.09
N LEU A 204 2.30 -10.58 9.08
CA LEU A 204 3.39 -10.06 9.92
C LEU A 204 3.80 -11.07 11.00
N PRO A 205 5.11 -11.26 11.25
CA PRO A 205 5.58 -12.27 12.18
C PRO A 205 5.11 -12.08 13.63
N GLU A 206 4.91 -10.84 14.08
CA GLU A 206 4.50 -10.55 15.45
C GLU A 206 2.99 -10.27 15.59
N THR A 207 2.41 -9.55 14.62
CA THR A 207 1.00 -9.14 14.64
C THR A 207 0.07 -10.22 14.07
N GLY A 208 0.61 -11.09 13.20
CA GLY A 208 -0.17 -12.03 12.40
C GLY A 208 -0.80 -11.39 11.17
N PRO A 209 -1.72 -12.10 10.50
CA PRO A 209 -2.28 -11.66 9.22
C PRO A 209 -3.22 -10.48 9.38
N LEU A 210 -3.12 -9.52 8.44
CA LEU A 210 -3.99 -8.36 8.32
C LEU A 210 -4.32 -8.08 6.85
N VAL A 211 -5.35 -7.28 6.61
CA VAL A 211 -5.73 -6.82 5.27
C VAL A 211 -5.82 -5.30 5.27
N LEU A 212 -5.11 -4.68 4.34
CA LEU A 212 -5.25 -3.26 4.01
C LEU A 212 -6.31 -3.17 2.91
N SER A 213 -7.48 -2.67 3.28
CA SER A 213 -8.69 -2.84 2.46
C SER A 213 -8.85 -1.80 1.35
N GLY A 214 -8.00 -0.74 1.33
CA GLY A 214 -8.31 0.43 0.50
C GLY A 214 -9.77 0.87 0.73
N ASP A 215 -10.43 1.25 -0.33
CA ASP A 215 -11.81 1.75 -0.31
C ASP A 215 -12.88 0.66 -0.51
N LEU A 216 -12.57 -0.56 -0.07
CA LEU A 216 -13.58 -1.62 -0.05
C LEU A 216 -14.79 -1.25 0.82
N TYR A 217 -14.57 -0.50 1.91
CA TYR A 217 -15.59 0.07 2.78
C TYR A 217 -15.09 1.38 3.40
N HIS A 218 -15.82 2.47 3.25
CA HIS A 218 -15.49 3.76 3.86
C HIS A 218 -15.89 3.85 5.35
N PHE A 219 -16.92 3.12 5.76
CA PHE A 219 -17.46 3.14 7.13
C PHE A 219 -17.61 1.74 7.71
N ARG A 220 -17.43 1.62 9.02
CA ARG A 220 -17.77 0.38 9.74
C ARG A 220 -19.22 -0.04 9.53
N LEU A 221 -20.11 0.95 9.42
CA LEU A 221 -21.53 0.74 9.14
C LEU A 221 -21.72 0.08 7.77
N SER A 222 -21.08 0.61 6.72
CA SER A 222 -21.16 0.05 5.37
C SER A 222 -20.69 -1.40 5.33
N ARG A 223 -19.61 -1.72 6.04
CA ARG A 223 -19.13 -3.10 6.18
C ARG A 223 -20.14 -4.01 6.91
N ALA A 224 -20.72 -3.52 8.01
CA ALA A 224 -21.65 -4.30 8.83
C ALA A 224 -22.94 -4.62 8.07
N GLU A 225 -23.42 -3.68 7.29
CA GLU A 225 -24.71 -3.77 6.56
C GLU A 225 -24.52 -4.19 5.09
N LYS A 226 -23.26 -4.38 4.62
CA LYS A 226 -22.92 -4.78 3.25
C LYS A 226 -23.47 -3.83 2.18
N ARG A 227 -23.31 -2.53 2.41
CA ARG A 227 -23.71 -1.44 1.50
C ARG A 227 -22.57 -0.44 1.26
#